data_999c6fe1c2f8978409dfcddab1760461
#
_entry.id   999c6fe1c2f8978409dfcddab1760461
#
_cell.length_a   1.000
_cell.length_b   1.000
_cell.length_c   1.000
_cell.angle_alpha   90.00
_cell.angle_beta   90.00
_cell.angle_gamma   90.00
#
_symmetry.space_group_name_H-M   'P 1'
#
loop_
_entity.id
_entity.type
_entity.pdbx_description
1 polymer ?
#
loop_
_entity_poly.entity_id
_entity_poly.type
_entity_poly.pdbx_seq_one_letter_code
_entity_poly.pdbx_strand_id
1 'polypeptide(L)'
;MAQTKEHLLLARQVGVPAIIVFLNKTDQVDDPELLELVEMEVRETLAEYEFDDECPIIKGSALKALEASSNDDPACDCIRELMDAVDSYIPTPDRKSDLPFLMPVEDVFTITGRGTVATGRVESHRAAVLQTR
;
A
#
# COMPACT_ATOMS: atom_id res chain seq x y z
N MET A 1 -0.30 -7.04 -18.23
CA MET A 1 -0.56 -5.90 -17.28
C MET A 1 -2.03 -5.53 -17.04
N ALA A 2 -3.04 -6.36 -17.41
CA ALA A 2 -4.46 -6.03 -17.21
C ALA A 2 -4.83 -5.74 -15.74
N GLN A 3 -4.44 -6.59 -14.80
CA GLN A 3 -4.72 -6.39 -13.37
C GLN A 3 -4.06 -5.14 -12.78
N THR A 4 -2.86 -4.78 -13.23
CA THR A 4 -2.17 -3.56 -12.77
C THR A 4 -2.97 -2.32 -13.16
N LYS A 5 -3.50 -2.28 -14.40
CA LYS A 5 -4.36 -1.19 -14.87
C LYS A 5 -5.65 -1.07 -14.04
N GLU A 6 -6.28 -2.20 -13.72
CA GLU A 6 -7.48 -2.22 -12.87
C GLU A 6 -7.19 -1.69 -11.47
N HIS A 7 -6.05 -2.08 -10.86
CA HIS A 7 -5.66 -1.60 -9.54
C HIS A 7 -5.34 -0.10 -9.54
N LEU A 8 -4.66 0.41 -10.57
CA LEU A 8 -4.38 1.84 -10.71
C LEU A 8 -5.66 2.66 -10.90
N LEU A 9 -6.60 2.16 -11.71
CA LEU A 9 -7.90 2.78 -11.88
C LEU A 9 -8.65 2.88 -10.54
N LEU A 10 -8.68 1.79 -9.76
CA LEU A 10 -9.31 1.78 -8.44
C LEU A 10 -8.61 2.74 -7.46
N ALA A 11 -7.28 2.73 -7.44
CA ALA A 11 -6.49 3.64 -6.61
C ALA A 11 -6.82 5.12 -6.93
N ARG A 12 -6.96 5.45 -8.23
CA ARG A 12 -7.36 6.78 -8.66
C ARG A 12 -8.77 7.15 -8.20
N GLN A 13 -9.72 6.22 -8.33
CA GLN A 13 -11.12 6.44 -7.93
C GLN A 13 -11.27 6.68 -6.41
N VAL A 14 -10.48 6.00 -5.58
CA VAL A 14 -10.50 6.21 -4.13
C VAL A 14 -9.61 7.37 -3.67
N GLY A 15 -8.92 8.05 -4.59
CA GLY A 15 -8.13 9.24 -4.31
C GLY A 15 -6.81 8.96 -3.59
N VAL A 16 -6.13 7.86 -3.91
CA VAL A 16 -4.77 7.57 -3.40
C VAL A 16 -3.82 8.69 -3.85
N PRO A 17 -3.13 9.39 -2.94
CA PRO A 17 -2.36 10.58 -3.28
C PRO A 17 -0.99 10.27 -3.93
N ALA A 18 -0.39 9.12 -3.62
CA ALA A 18 0.93 8.73 -4.12
C ALA A 18 1.05 7.22 -4.22
N ILE A 19 1.86 6.75 -5.17
CA ILE A 19 2.10 5.32 -5.43
C ILE A 19 3.61 5.09 -5.49
N ILE A 20 4.04 3.98 -4.94
CA ILE A 20 5.38 3.41 -5.13
C ILE A 20 5.20 2.05 -5.79
N VAL A 21 6.07 1.72 -6.71
CA VAL A 21 6.02 0.44 -7.42
C VAL A 21 7.16 -0.46 -6.97
N PHE A 22 6.84 -1.70 -6.64
CA PHE A 22 7.83 -2.75 -6.39
C PHE A 22 7.72 -3.83 -7.48
N LEU A 23 8.71 -3.90 -8.35
CA LEU A 23 8.82 -4.95 -9.37
C LEU A 23 9.37 -6.22 -8.72
N ASN A 24 8.46 -7.08 -8.27
CA ASN A 24 8.80 -8.30 -7.57
C ASN A 24 9.21 -9.44 -8.53
N LYS A 25 9.81 -10.49 -7.96
CA LYS A 25 10.21 -11.71 -8.66
C LYS A 25 11.30 -11.51 -9.72
N THR A 26 12.21 -10.55 -9.49
CA THR A 26 13.34 -10.34 -10.41
C THR A 26 14.30 -11.52 -10.50
N ASP A 27 14.25 -12.42 -9.52
CA ASP A 27 14.96 -13.71 -9.52
C ASP A 27 14.52 -14.68 -10.63
N GLN A 28 13.37 -14.45 -11.24
CA GLN A 28 12.83 -15.26 -12.36
C GLN A 28 13.11 -14.65 -13.74
N VAL A 29 13.79 -13.51 -13.78
CA VAL A 29 14.10 -12.80 -15.01
C VAL A 29 15.61 -12.72 -15.17
N ASP A 30 16.13 -13.43 -16.18
CA ASP A 30 17.57 -13.48 -16.47
C ASP A 30 18.05 -12.31 -17.33
N ASP A 31 17.12 -11.61 -18.00
CA ASP A 31 17.42 -10.52 -18.92
C ASP A 31 17.16 -9.15 -18.29
N PRO A 32 18.22 -8.35 -18.05
CA PRO A 32 18.06 -6.99 -17.50
C PRO A 32 17.26 -6.05 -18.42
N GLU A 33 17.37 -6.22 -19.76
CA GLU A 33 16.65 -5.38 -20.74
C GLU A 33 15.13 -5.55 -20.59
N LEU A 34 14.68 -6.76 -20.24
CA LEU A 34 13.27 -7.03 -20.01
C LEU A 34 12.75 -6.27 -18.79
N LEU A 35 13.55 -6.15 -17.73
CA LEU A 35 13.18 -5.37 -16.53
C LEU A 35 13.06 -3.88 -16.83
N GLU A 36 13.91 -3.35 -17.70
CA GLU A 36 13.84 -1.94 -18.14
C GLU A 36 12.59 -1.69 -19.00
N LEU A 37 12.26 -2.62 -19.90
CA LEU A 37 11.03 -2.53 -20.70
C LEU A 37 9.77 -2.55 -19.82
N VAL A 38 9.74 -3.43 -18.81
CA VAL A 38 8.62 -3.50 -17.87
C VAL A 38 8.51 -2.20 -17.05
N GLU A 39 9.65 -1.64 -16.63
CA GLU A 39 9.65 -0.36 -15.92
C GLU A 39 9.07 0.77 -16.79
N MET A 40 9.49 0.86 -18.07
CA MET A 40 8.95 1.85 -19.01
C MET A 40 7.43 1.69 -19.20
N GLU A 41 6.95 0.45 -19.40
CA GLU A 41 5.52 0.17 -19.52
C GLU A 41 4.73 0.55 -18.26
N VAL A 42 5.33 0.37 -17.07
CA VAL A 42 4.73 0.80 -15.80
C VAL A 42 4.63 2.32 -15.73
N ARG A 43 5.70 3.06 -16.09
CA ARG A 43 5.70 4.53 -16.10
C ARG A 43 4.66 5.09 -17.06
N GLU A 44 4.58 4.54 -18.27
CA GLU A 44 3.53 4.92 -19.23
C GLU A 44 2.13 4.68 -18.68
N THR A 45 1.93 3.55 -18.01
CA THR A 45 0.63 3.22 -17.40
C THR A 45 0.30 4.16 -16.24
N LEU A 46 1.27 4.52 -15.40
CA LEU A 46 1.07 5.51 -14.32
C LEU A 46 0.65 6.86 -14.87
N ALA A 47 1.33 7.34 -15.93
CA ALA A 47 0.98 8.59 -16.62
C ALA A 47 -0.43 8.53 -17.24
N GLU A 48 -0.83 7.38 -17.84
CA GLU A 48 -2.18 7.17 -18.39
C GLU A 48 -3.28 7.37 -17.33
N TYR A 49 -3.01 6.98 -16.07
CA TYR A 49 -3.95 7.11 -14.95
C TYR A 49 -3.71 8.36 -14.09
N GLU A 50 -2.94 9.32 -14.59
CA GLU A 50 -2.64 10.61 -13.93
C GLU A 50 -1.95 10.46 -12.56
N PHE A 51 -1.13 9.44 -12.40
CA PHE A 51 -0.18 9.33 -11.30
C PHE A 51 1.17 9.90 -11.72
N ASP A 52 2.01 10.19 -10.72
CA ASP A 52 3.39 10.63 -10.95
C ASP A 52 4.20 9.48 -11.59
N ASP A 53 4.66 9.66 -12.81
CA ASP A 53 5.50 8.70 -13.54
C ASP A 53 6.97 8.73 -13.08
N GLU A 54 7.38 9.77 -12.33
CA GLU A 54 8.68 9.84 -11.67
C GLU A 54 8.68 9.17 -10.28
N CYS A 55 7.57 8.54 -9.88
CA CYS A 55 7.50 7.82 -8.60
C CYS A 55 8.59 6.75 -8.47
N PRO A 56 9.04 6.43 -7.24
CA PRO A 56 10.03 5.38 -7.02
C PRO A 56 9.55 4.02 -7.55
N ILE A 57 10.40 3.37 -8.37
CA ILE A 57 10.20 2.00 -8.85
C ILE A 57 11.39 1.17 -8.37
N ILE A 58 11.14 0.29 -7.41
CA ILE A 58 12.14 -0.59 -6.81
C ILE A 58 12.05 -1.97 -7.45
N LYS A 59 13.19 -2.56 -7.78
CA LYS A 59 13.29 -3.91 -8.37
C LYS A 59 13.85 -4.87 -7.33
N GLY A 60 13.22 -6.05 -7.16
CA GLY A 60 13.73 -7.01 -6.19
C GLY A 60 12.99 -8.34 -6.17
N SER A 61 13.44 -9.21 -5.29
CA SER A 61 12.79 -10.48 -4.99
C SER A 61 12.46 -10.57 -3.51
N ALA A 62 11.18 -10.44 -3.17
CA ALA A 62 10.72 -10.62 -1.81
C ALA A 62 11.00 -12.03 -1.27
N LEU A 63 11.02 -13.04 -2.14
CA LEU A 63 11.35 -14.41 -1.76
C LEU A 63 12.81 -14.53 -1.29
N LYS A 64 13.76 -14.00 -2.07
CA LYS A 64 15.19 -14.01 -1.68
C LYS A 64 15.42 -13.23 -0.39
N ALA A 65 14.74 -12.10 -0.21
CA ALA A 65 14.81 -11.34 1.04
C ALA A 65 14.24 -12.11 2.23
N LEU A 66 13.17 -12.88 2.04
CA LEU A 66 12.57 -13.71 3.11
C LEU A 66 13.46 -14.90 3.49
N GLU A 67 14.17 -15.48 2.53
CA GLU A 67 15.08 -16.61 2.72
C GLU A 67 16.48 -16.20 3.22
N ALA A 68 16.75 -14.90 3.28
CA ALA A 68 18.01 -14.35 3.75
C ALA A 68 18.30 -14.74 5.21
N SER A 69 19.55 -15.02 5.51
CA SER A 69 19.98 -15.49 6.85
C SER A 69 19.98 -14.37 7.90
N SER A 70 20.06 -13.12 7.46
CA SER A 70 20.04 -11.93 8.32
C SER A 70 19.47 -10.72 7.58
N ASN A 71 19.06 -9.69 8.34
CA ASN A 71 18.59 -8.44 7.75
C ASN A 71 19.68 -7.65 7.01
N ASP A 72 20.96 -7.93 7.27
CA ASP A 72 22.10 -7.27 6.61
C ASP A 72 22.50 -7.96 5.29
N ASP A 73 21.80 -9.02 4.91
CA ASP A 73 22.03 -9.70 3.64
C ASP A 73 21.70 -8.77 2.47
N PRO A 74 22.55 -8.72 1.40
CA PRO A 74 22.27 -7.95 0.19
C PRO A 74 20.91 -8.27 -0.47
N ALA A 75 20.36 -9.47 -0.27
CA ALA A 75 19.04 -9.82 -0.73
C ALA A 75 17.93 -8.97 -0.10
N CYS A 76 18.18 -8.37 1.08
CA CYS A 76 17.26 -7.48 1.78
C CYS A 76 17.37 -6.01 1.35
N ASP A 77 18.36 -5.63 0.52
CA ASP A 77 18.56 -4.24 0.12
C ASP A 77 17.34 -3.65 -0.58
N CYS A 78 16.73 -4.39 -1.48
CA CYS A 78 15.52 -3.95 -2.17
C CYS A 78 14.34 -3.66 -1.23
N ILE A 79 14.25 -4.37 -0.10
CA ILE A 79 13.22 -4.13 0.91
C ILE A 79 13.54 -2.88 1.74
N ARG A 80 14.82 -2.66 2.07
CA ARG A 80 15.26 -1.43 2.75
C ARG A 80 15.02 -0.21 1.87
N GLU A 81 15.40 -0.29 0.59
CA GLU A 81 15.15 0.77 -0.39
C GLU A 81 13.64 1.07 -0.53
N LEU A 82 12.79 0.03 -0.55
CA LEU A 82 11.35 0.21 -0.56
C LEU A 82 10.85 0.95 0.68
N MET A 83 11.34 0.59 1.87
CA MET A 83 10.93 1.25 3.13
C MET A 83 11.40 2.70 3.18
N ASP A 84 12.63 2.98 2.74
CA ASP A 84 13.17 4.34 2.64
C ASP A 84 12.37 5.20 1.65
N ALA A 85 11.96 4.60 0.52
CA ALA A 85 11.09 5.27 -0.45
C ALA A 85 9.71 5.56 0.15
N VAL A 86 9.13 4.63 0.91
CA VAL A 86 7.83 4.85 1.60
C VAL A 86 7.94 6.00 2.58
N ASP A 87 9.01 6.05 3.39
CA ASP A 87 9.19 7.10 4.40
C ASP A 87 9.45 8.48 3.78
N SER A 88 10.10 8.55 2.63
CA SER A 88 10.48 9.81 1.98
C SER A 88 9.45 10.32 0.97
N TYR A 89 8.78 9.44 0.24
CA TYR A 89 7.91 9.80 -0.89
C TYR A 89 6.42 9.83 -0.52
N ILE A 90 5.94 8.93 0.35
CA ILE A 90 4.52 8.88 0.72
C ILE A 90 4.21 9.97 1.74
N PRO A 91 3.29 10.91 1.45
CA PRO A 91 2.93 11.95 2.39
C PRO A 91 2.25 11.35 3.64
N THR A 92 2.61 11.87 4.82
CA THR A 92 1.93 11.49 6.05
C THR A 92 0.46 11.92 5.97
N PRO A 93 -0.49 10.99 6.14
CA PRO A 93 -1.91 11.33 6.03
C PRO A 93 -2.34 12.30 7.14
N ASP A 94 -3.09 13.33 6.74
CA ASP A 94 -3.71 14.26 7.69
C ASP A 94 -4.83 13.56 8.46
N ARG A 95 -4.61 13.37 9.76
CA ARG A 95 -5.58 12.70 10.64
C ARG A 95 -6.60 13.70 11.17
N LYS A 96 -7.84 13.54 10.78
CA LYS A 96 -8.98 14.36 11.23
C LYS A 96 -9.38 14.03 12.68
N SER A 97 -8.41 14.11 13.61
CA SER A 97 -8.61 13.75 15.03
C SER A 97 -9.53 14.71 15.79
N ASP A 98 -9.63 15.95 15.31
CA ASP A 98 -10.37 17.03 15.98
C ASP A 98 -11.83 17.16 15.50
N LEU A 99 -12.21 16.35 14.50
CA LEU A 99 -13.58 16.28 14.01
C LEU A 99 -14.44 15.35 14.88
N PRO A 100 -15.78 15.48 14.83
CA PRO A 100 -16.69 14.55 15.47
C PRO A 100 -16.44 13.11 15.02
N PHE A 101 -16.69 12.16 15.91
CA PHE A 101 -16.56 10.73 15.58
C PHE A 101 -17.43 10.34 14.39
N LEU A 102 -16.81 9.74 13.40
CA LEU A 102 -17.45 9.20 12.21
C LEU A 102 -16.92 7.80 11.93
N MET A 103 -17.82 6.84 11.90
CA MET A 103 -17.54 5.46 11.54
C MET A 103 -18.70 4.94 10.66
N PRO A 104 -18.57 4.89 9.34
CA PRO A 104 -19.51 4.18 8.48
C PRO A 104 -19.63 2.73 8.93
N VAL A 105 -20.86 2.25 9.08
CA VAL A 105 -21.12 0.86 9.51
C VAL A 105 -21.01 -0.05 8.30
N GLU A 106 -20.10 -1.03 8.38
CA GLU A 106 -19.87 -2.02 7.32
C GLU A 106 -20.61 -3.34 7.61
N ASP A 107 -20.66 -3.74 8.90
CA ASP A 107 -21.36 -4.94 9.32
C ASP A 107 -22.00 -4.79 10.70
N VAL A 108 -23.09 -5.56 10.93
CA VAL A 108 -23.84 -5.55 12.18
C VAL A 108 -24.17 -6.98 12.59
N PHE A 109 -23.78 -7.37 13.80
CA PHE A 109 -24.08 -8.69 14.35
C PHE A 109 -24.41 -8.61 15.84
N THR A 110 -25.01 -9.67 16.37
CA THR A 110 -25.38 -9.75 17.78
C THR A 110 -24.52 -10.76 18.50
N ILE A 111 -23.93 -10.34 19.64
CA ILE A 111 -23.19 -11.22 20.54
C ILE A 111 -24.05 -11.53 21.75
N THR A 112 -24.28 -12.81 22.03
CA THR A 112 -25.04 -13.25 23.20
C THR A 112 -24.43 -12.68 24.49
N GLY A 113 -25.21 -11.99 25.29
CA GLY A 113 -24.77 -11.35 26.53
C GLY A 113 -24.10 -9.98 26.37
N ARG A 114 -23.84 -9.52 25.16
CA ARG A 114 -23.23 -8.19 24.88
C ARG A 114 -24.10 -7.29 24.02
N GLY A 115 -25.11 -7.82 23.36
CA GLY A 115 -26.03 -7.05 22.51
C GLY A 115 -25.54 -6.89 21.07
N THR A 116 -26.06 -5.85 20.41
CA THR A 116 -25.74 -5.57 19.01
C THR A 116 -24.40 -4.88 18.90
N VAL A 117 -23.56 -5.37 17.98
CA VAL A 117 -22.23 -4.83 17.66
C VAL A 117 -22.25 -4.35 16.22
N ALA A 118 -21.79 -3.14 15.99
CA ALA A 118 -21.52 -2.59 14.65
C ALA A 118 -20.01 -2.50 14.44
N THR A 119 -19.55 -2.86 13.25
CA THR A 119 -18.16 -2.73 12.83
C THR A 119 -18.03 -1.77 11.67
N GLY A 120 -16.86 -1.15 11.52
CA GLY A 120 -16.57 -0.22 10.46
C GLY A 120 -15.20 0.43 10.64
N ARG A 121 -14.79 1.22 9.66
CA ARG A 121 -13.57 1.99 9.71
C ARG A 121 -13.82 3.36 10.38
N VAL A 122 -13.04 3.70 11.39
CA VAL A 122 -13.09 5.03 11.98
C VAL A 122 -12.43 6.04 11.03
N GLU A 123 -13.20 6.96 10.48
CA GLU A 123 -12.71 7.98 9.52
C GLU A 123 -12.27 9.27 10.20
N SER A 124 -12.92 9.64 11.30
CA SER A 124 -12.56 10.82 12.07
C SER A 124 -12.69 10.59 13.56
N HIS A 125 -11.89 11.30 14.34
CA HIS A 125 -11.77 11.19 15.79
C HIS A 125 -11.22 9.85 16.29
N ARG A 126 -10.76 9.79 17.55
CA ARG A 126 -10.40 8.53 18.23
C ARG A 126 -11.64 7.92 18.87
N ALA A 127 -11.89 6.65 18.59
CA ALA A 127 -12.89 5.91 19.35
C ALA A 127 -12.48 5.86 20.82
N ALA A 128 -13.24 6.55 21.70
CA ALA A 128 -13.08 6.39 23.12
C ALA A 128 -13.76 5.10 23.55
N VAL A 129 -13.04 4.22 24.27
CA VAL A 129 -13.66 3.05 24.90
C VAL A 129 -14.52 3.55 26.05
N LEU A 130 -15.83 3.64 25.81
CA LEU A 130 -16.78 3.87 26.88
C LEU A 130 -16.97 2.52 27.62
N GLN A 131 -16.30 2.35 28.76
CA GLN A 131 -16.68 1.30 29.70
C GLN A 131 -17.97 1.74 30.41
N THR A 132 -19.11 1.23 29.93
CA THR A 132 -20.33 1.24 30.75
C THR A 132 -20.14 0.26 31.90
N ARG A 133 -20.19 0.78 33.11
CA ARG A 133 -20.27 -0.01 34.36
C ARG A 133 -21.66 -0.68 34.47
#